data_6c188889f0dde5caf20e9711589ab9cd
#
_entry.id   6c188889f0dde5caf20e9711589ab9cd
#
_cell.length_a   1.000
_cell.length_b   1.000
_cell.length_c   1.000
_cell.angle_alpha   90.00
_cell.angle_beta   90.00
_cell.angle_gamma   90.00
#
_symmetry.space_group_name_H-M   'P 1'
#
loop_
_entity.id
_entity.type
_entity.pdbx_description
1 polymer ?
#
loop_
_entity_poly.entity_id
_entity_poly.type
_entity_poly.pdbx_seq_one_letter_code
_entity_poly.pdbx_strand_id
1 'polypeptide(L)'
;PQTLPATDLPVRVVSANVLLVNPLVARLGDELAAEGADVVVLQEVTDEVLAELERSALWTDYPYRATAPEPFYQGAATFSKFPITHSEKILLAGHPMLLTDLATPAGPLRVVNVHTVAPLTRTDARAWADQLQALADLVPDSPSPTVLAGDFNATLDHAPLAALASGDVRDAFRVAGSGFGATWPRWE
;
A
#
# COMPACT_ATOMS: atom_id res chain seq x y z
N PRO A 1 -20.26 -12.52 -8.87
CA PRO A 1 -20.03 -11.10 -8.64
C PRO A 1 -21.17 -10.59 -7.75
N GLN A 2 -20.86 -10.28 -6.50
CA GLN A 2 -21.80 -9.56 -5.64
C GLN A 2 -21.79 -8.10 -6.13
N THR A 3 -22.90 -7.65 -6.66
CA THR A 3 -23.11 -6.20 -6.91
C THR A 3 -23.21 -5.50 -5.56
N LEU A 4 -22.25 -4.63 -5.27
CA LEU A 4 -22.33 -3.72 -4.13
C LEU A 4 -23.58 -2.86 -4.22
N PRO A 5 -24.27 -2.54 -3.13
CA PRO A 5 -25.42 -1.66 -3.15
C PRO A 5 -25.03 -0.27 -3.70
N ALA A 6 -25.92 0.34 -4.47
CA ALA A 6 -25.70 1.58 -5.21
C ALA A 6 -25.43 2.85 -4.37
N THR A 7 -25.34 2.70 -3.04
CA THR A 7 -25.01 3.77 -2.09
C THR A 7 -23.52 3.83 -1.73
N ASP A 8 -22.74 2.84 -2.11
CA ASP A 8 -21.31 2.77 -1.80
C ASP A 8 -20.52 3.43 -2.94
N LEU A 9 -20.00 4.63 -2.68
CA LEU A 9 -19.05 5.25 -3.59
C LEU A 9 -17.73 4.47 -3.52
N PRO A 10 -17.30 3.82 -4.61
CA PRO A 10 -16.08 3.02 -4.60
C PRO A 10 -14.87 3.93 -4.42
N VAL A 11 -13.94 3.53 -3.56
CA VAL A 11 -12.62 4.16 -3.44
C VAL A 11 -11.62 3.31 -4.24
N ARG A 12 -10.95 3.92 -5.21
CA ARG A 12 -9.90 3.27 -6.00
C ARG A 12 -8.55 3.50 -5.37
N VAL A 13 -7.85 2.41 -5.06
CA VAL A 13 -6.50 2.44 -4.48
C VAL A 13 -5.54 1.79 -5.47
N VAL A 14 -4.41 2.46 -5.73
CA VAL A 14 -3.29 1.93 -6.52
C VAL A 14 -2.07 1.85 -5.62
N SER A 15 -1.31 0.77 -5.76
CA SER A 15 -0.04 0.57 -5.07
C SER A 15 1.08 0.33 -6.07
N ALA A 16 2.25 0.93 -5.82
CA ALA A 16 3.46 0.70 -6.59
C ALA A 16 4.70 0.78 -5.70
N ASN A 17 5.54 -0.26 -5.73
CA ASN A 17 6.92 -0.15 -5.31
C ASN A 17 7.68 0.61 -6.41
N VAL A 18 8.23 1.78 -6.08
CA VAL A 18 8.84 2.68 -7.08
C VAL A 18 10.26 2.27 -7.44
N LEU A 19 10.85 1.33 -6.72
CA LEU A 19 12.25 0.93 -6.83
C LEU A 19 13.19 2.12 -6.62
N LEU A 20 13.80 2.21 -5.45
CA LEU A 20 14.60 3.36 -4.97
C LEU A 20 15.68 3.89 -5.94
N VAL A 21 16.12 3.07 -6.89
CA VAL A 21 17.10 3.43 -7.93
C VAL A 21 16.46 3.68 -9.31
N ASN A 22 15.15 3.79 -9.40
CA ASN A 22 14.42 4.01 -10.65
C ASN A 22 14.75 5.41 -11.21
N PRO A 23 15.35 5.52 -12.41
CA PRO A 23 15.65 6.82 -13.01
C PRO A 23 14.44 7.52 -13.64
N LEU A 24 13.27 6.86 -13.67
CA LEU A 24 12.05 7.33 -14.33
C LEU A 24 10.92 7.62 -13.34
N VAL A 25 11.25 7.95 -12.09
CA VAL A 25 10.25 8.16 -11.02
C VAL A 25 9.23 9.25 -11.38
N ALA A 26 9.65 10.38 -11.94
CA ALA A 26 8.73 11.45 -12.34
C ALA A 26 7.72 10.94 -13.38
N ARG A 27 8.18 10.19 -14.40
CA ARG A 27 7.32 9.58 -15.40
C ARG A 27 6.37 8.53 -14.79
N LEU A 28 6.86 7.72 -13.86
CA LEU A 28 6.02 6.78 -13.11
C LEU A 28 4.93 7.54 -12.33
N GLY A 29 5.26 8.69 -11.73
CA GLY A 29 4.28 9.55 -11.07
C GLY A 29 3.19 10.06 -12.03
N ASP A 30 3.55 10.43 -13.26
CA ASP A 30 2.58 10.81 -14.30
C ASP A 30 1.68 9.64 -14.70
N GLU A 31 2.24 8.45 -14.89
CA GLU A 31 1.50 7.23 -15.23
C GLU A 31 0.53 6.84 -14.11
N LEU A 32 0.96 6.89 -12.85
CA LEU A 32 0.11 6.61 -11.68
C LEU A 32 -1.03 7.63 -11.53
N ALA A 33 -0.78 8.90 -11.80
CA ALA A 33 -1.83 9.92 -11.81
C ALA A 33 -2.86 9.67 -12.92
N ALA A 34 -2.41 9.23 -14.10
CA ALA A 34 -3.27 8.91 -15.23
C ALA A 34 -4.20 7.71 -14.99
N GLU A 35 -3.86 6.80 -14.05
CA GLU A 35 -4.76 5.73 -13.59
C GLU A 35 -6.03 6.27 -12.94
N GLY A 36 -6.03 7.52 -12.50
CA GLY A 36 -7.19 8.21 -11.94
C GLY A 36 -7.66 7.66 -10.60
N ALA A 37 -6.82 6.91 -9.88
CA ALA A 37 -7.12 6.39 -8.55
C ALA A 37 -7.44 7.52 -7.56
N ASP A 38 -8.12 7.20 -6.47
CA ASP A 38 -8.42 8.16 -5.40
C ASP A 38 -7.28 8.22 -4.38
N VAL A 39 -6.59 7.10 -4.21
CA VAL A 39 -5.44 6.94 -3.31
C VAL A 39 -4.33 6.19 -4.04
N VAL A 40 -3.10 6.68 -3.91
CA VAL A 40 -1.89 6.01 -4.41
C VAL A 40 -0.93 5.81 -3.26
N VAL A 41 -0.47 4.57 -3.05
CA VAL A 41 0.51 4.22 -2.02
C VAL A 41 1.80 3.75 -2.70
N LEU A 42 2.92 4.31 -2.25
CA LEU A 42 4.24 4.07 -2.82
C LEU A 42 5.19 3.51 -1.77
N GLN A 43 5.99 2.53 -2.14
CA GLN A 43 7.05 1.93 -1.33
C GLN A 43 8.41 2.28 -1.93
N GLU A 44 9.47 2.18 -1.13
CA GLU A 44 10.87 2.53 -1.46
C GLU A 44 11.08 4.01 -1.79
N VAL A 45 10.36 4.88 -1.08
CA VAL A 45 10.43 6.33 -1.25
C VAL A 45 11.59 6.90 -0.44
N THR A 46 12.67 7.27 -1.11
CA THR A 46 13.78 8.06 -0.53
C THR A 46 13.53 9.55 -0.72
N ASP A 47 14.38 10.40 -0.13
CA ASP A 47 14.31 11.85 -0.36
C ASP A 47 14.50 12.21 -1.83
N GLU A 48 15.38 11.49 -2.55
CA GLU A 48 15.60 11.68 -3.98
C GLU A 48 14.37 11.28 -4.79
N VAL A 49 13.75 10.14 -4.47
CA VAL A 49 12.50 9.69 -5.09
C VAL A 49 11.40 10.72 -4.87
N LEU A 50 11.27 11.24 -3.64
CA LEU A 50 10.27 12.25 -3.32
C LEU A 50 10.48 13.54 -4.14
N ALA A 51 11.73 14.02 -4.26
CA ALA A 51 12.07 15.18 -5.06
C ALA A 51 11.75 15.01 -6.56
N GLU A 52 11.88 13.79 -7.11
CA GLU A 52 11.46 13.52 -8.48
C GLU A 52 9.93 13.46 -8.61
N LEU A 53 9.20 12.89 -7.63
CA LEU A 53 7.75 12.87 -7.62
C LEU A 53 7.14 14.30 -7.56
N GLU A 54 7.82 15.26 -6.93
CA GLU A 54 7.39 16.67 -6.90
C GLU A 54 7.26 17.31 -8.30
N ARG A 55 7.88 16.72 -9.31
CA ARG A 55 7.83 17.18 -10.70
C ARG A 55 6.75 16.48 -11.53
N SER A 56 6.02 15.54 -10.94
CA SER A 56 5.03 14.72 -11.63
C SER A 56 3.59 15.23 -11.43
N ALA A 57 2.68 14.73 -12.28
CA ALA A 57 1.25 14.96 -12.14
C ALA A 57 0.70 14.38 -10.82
N LEU A 58 1.31 13.32 -10.28
CA LEU A 58 0.92 12.76 -8.98
C LEU A 58 0.99 13.81 -7.87
N TRP A 59 2.02 14.68 -7.90
CA TRP A 59 2.17 15.73 -6.91
C TRP A 59 1.14 16.84 -7.05
N THR A 60 0.75 17.19 -8.26
CA THR A 60 -0.21 18.29 -8.53
C THR A 60 -1.66 17.84 -8.36
N ASP A 61 -1.99 16.63 -8.77
CA ASP A 61 -3.36 16.14 -8.83
C ASP A 61 -3.85 15.53 -7.49
N TYR A 62 -2.90 15.22 -6.57
CA TYR A 62 -3.21 14.67 -5.25
C TYR A 62 -2.85 15.67 -4.15
N PRO A 63 -3.81 16.51 -3.74
CA PRO A 63 -3.54 17.63 -2.82
C PRO A 63 -3.17 17.19 -1.40
N TYR A 64 -3.56 15.98 -1.00
CA TYR A 64 -3.28 15.46 0.32
C TYR A 64 -2.22 14.37 0.26
N ARG A 65 -1.18 14.51 1.09
CA ARG A 65 -0.02 13.62 1.09
C ARG A 65 0.44 13.33 2.50
N ALA A 66 0.79 12.09 2.76
CA ALA A 66 1.57 11.66 3.92
C ALA A 66 2.85 11.03 3.41
N THR A 67 3.99 11.57 3.78
CA THR A 67 5.30 11.11 3.30
C THR A 67 6.19 10.74 4.47
N ALA A 68 6.85 9.63 4.37
CA ALA A 68 7.83 9.11 5.32
C ALA A 68 9.04 8.58 4.53
N PRO A 69 9.81 9.47 3.88
CA PRO A 69 10.99 9.04 3.14
C PRO A 69 12.01 8.46 4.11
N GLU A 70 12.67 7.40 3.71
CA GLU A 70 13.74 6.75 4.48
C GLU A 70 14.86 6.32 3.53
N PRO A 71 16.09 6.24 4.01
CA PRO A 71 17.17 5.65 3.25
C PRO A 71 16.84 4.20 2.86
N PHE A 72 17.30 3.78 1.70
CA PHE A 72 17.08 2.44 1.18
C PHE A 72 15.59 2.14 0.93
N TYR A 73 15.13 0.93 1.27
CA TYR A 73 13.82 0.39 0.90
C TYR A 73 12.69 0.66 1.91
N GLN A 74 12.96 1.37 3.00
CA GLN A 74 12.00 1.50 4.11
C GLN A 74 11.02 2.68 3.96
N GLY A 75 11.27 3.59 3.05
CA GLY A 75 10.43 4.77 2.88
C GLY A 75 9.11 4.52 2.20
N ALA A 76 8.13 5.33 2.52
CA ALA A 76 6.77 5.22 2.02
C ALA A 76 6.13 6.59 1.77
N ALA A 77 5.17 6.64 0.84
CA ALA A 77 4.32 7.81 0.65
C ALA A 77 2.89 7.38 0.30
N THR A 78 1.92 8.13 0.83
CA THR A 78 0.50 8.00 0.48
C THR A 78 0.02 9.31 -0.11
N PHE A 79 -0.48 9.27 -1.32
CA PHE A 79 -1.11 10.38 -2.03
C PHE A 79 -2.61 10.16 -2.07
N SER A 80 -3.41 11.20 -1.82
CA SER A 80 -4.86 11.08 -1.73
C SER A 80 -5.57 12.30 -2.34
N LYS A 81 -6.70 12.03 -3.01
CA LYS A 81 -7.67 13.06 -3.40
C LYS A 81 -8.58 13.46 -2.23
N PHE A 82 -8.61 12.65 -1.17
CA PHE A 82 -9.39 12.90 0.03
C PHE A 82 -8.53 13.47 1.16
N PRO A 83 -9.11 14.30 2.05
CA PRO A 83 -8.40 14.80 3.21
C PRO A 83 -7.79 13.68 4.07
N ILE A 84 -6.53 13.87 4.44
CA ILE A 84 -5.83 13.04 5.43
C ILE A 84 -6.14 13.63 6.81
N THR A 85 -6.75 12.84 7.67
CA THR A 85 -7.11 13.25 9.04
C THR A 85 -6.08 12.84 10.07
N HIS A 86 -5.33 11.78 9.78
CA HIS A 86 -4.20 11.31 10.59
C HIS A 86 -3.18 10.57 9.72
N SER A 87 -1.92 10.68 10.07
CA SER A 87 -0.87 9.84 9.49
C SER A 87 0.21 9.55 10.52
N GLU A 88 0.70 8.32 10.52
CA GLU A 88 1.68 7.85 11.47
C GLU A 88 2.60 6.78 10.84
N LYS A 89 3.90 6.88 11.12
CA LYS A 89 4.84 5.81 10.86
C LYS A 89 4.76 4.81 12.02
N ILE A 90 4.13 3.67 11.78
CA ILE A 90 3.99 2.59 12.75
C ILE A 90 5.11 1.57 12.58
N LEU A 91 5.49 0.89 13.68
CA LEU A 91 6.45 -0.21 13.65
C LEU A 91 5.72 -1.54 13.86
N LEU A 92 5.69 -2.37 12.83
CA LEU A 92 5.12 -3.70 12.88
C LEU A 92 6.26 -4.74 12.86
N ALA A 93 6.38 -5.50 13.94
CA ALA A 93 7.51 -6.42 14.17
C ALA A 93 8.88 -5.76 13.85
N GLY A 94 9.06 -4.51 14.29
CA GLY A 94 10.30 -3.75 14.12
C GLY A 94 10.51 -3.14 12.73
N HIS A 95 9.54 -3.23 11.81
CA HIS A 95 9.63 -2.67 10.46
C HIS A 95 8.66 -1.50 10.28
N PRO A 96 9.10 -0.36 9.68
CA PRO A 96 8.24 0.79 9.52
C PRO A 96 7.23 0.58 8.40
N MET A 97 6.00 1.00 8.65
CA MET A 97 4.92 1.12 7.65
C MET A 97 4.21 2.45 7.86
N LEU A 98 3.61 3.00 6.81
CA LEU A 98 2.89 4.28 6.89
C LEU A 98 1.38 4.01 6.99
N LEU A 99 0.81 4.36 8.13
CA LEU A 99 -0.64 4.36 8.36
C LEU A 99 -1.19 5.74 8.03
N THR A 100 -2.32 5.78 7.33
CA THR A 100 -2.99 7.02 6.93
C THR A 100 -4.50 6.88 7.08
N ASP A 101 -5.15 7.77 7.82
CA ASP A 101 -6.60 7.83 7.93
C ASP A 101 -7.15 8.93 7.01
N LEU A 102 -8.16 8.58 6.23
CA LEU A 102 -8.76 9.41 5.19
C LEU A 102 -10.22 9.70 5.49
N ALA A 103 -10.66 10.94 5.22
CA ALA A 103 -12.07 11.32 5.21
C ALA A 103 -12.61 11.15 3.78
N THR A 104 -13.16 9.98 3.46
CA THR A 104 -13.75 9.73 2.14
C THR A 104 -15.25 10.07 2.12
N PRO A 105 -15.86 10.27 0.94
CA PRO A 105 -17.30 10.46 0.82
C PRO A 105 -18.14 9.30 1.36
N ALA A 106 -17.57 8.09 1.41
CA ALA A 106 -18.20 6.89 1.97
C ALA A 106 -17.98 6.74 3.49
N GLY A 107 -17.26 7.66 4.12
CA GLY A 107 -16.88 7.62 5.54
C GLY A 107 -15.38 7.50 5.76
N PRO A 108 -14.94 7.33 7.01
CA PRO A 108 -13.52 7.19 7.31
C PRO A 108 -12.97 5.89 6.73
N LEU A 109 -11.75 5.97 6.21
CA LEU A 109 -11.00 4.84 5.66
C LEU A 109 -9.58 4.87 6.19
N ARG A 110 -9.11 3.76 6.73
CA ARG A 110 -7.70 3.57 7.07
C ARG A 110 -6.96 2.89 5.93
N VAL A 111 -5.81 3.40 5.56
CA VAL A 111 -4.91 2.81 4.58
C VAL A 111 -3.57 2.55 5.26
N VAL A 112 -3.12 1.31 5.23
CA VAL A 112 -1.77 0.93 5.65
C VAL A 112 -0.96 0.67 4.40
N ASN A 113 0.04 1.51 4.17
CA ASN A 113 1.00 1.35 3.10
C ASN A 113 2.04 0.31 3.56
N VAL A 114 1.87 -0.90 3.04
CA VAL A 114 2.63 -2.08 3.45
C VAL A 114 3.89 -2.21 2.61
N HIS A 115 5.03 -2.40 3.26
CA HIS A 115 6.23 -2.93 2.62
C HIS A 115 6.91 -3.88 3.59
N THR A 116 6.74 -5.17 3.41
CA THR A 116 7.36 -6.18 4.26
C THR A 116 8.80 -6.48 3.81
N VAL A 117 9.60 -7.01 4.73
CA VAL A 117 10.94 -7.49 4.34
C VAL A 117 10.83 -8.63 3.33
N ALA A 118 11.70 -8.65 2.33
CA ALA A 118 11.76 -9.77 1.38
C ALA A 118 12.33 -11.03 2.08
N PRO A 119 11.68 -12.20 2.00
CA PRO A 119 12.06 -13.42 2.73
C PRO A 119 13.25 -14.16 2.05
N LEU A 120 14.39 -13.47 1.90
CA LEU A 120 15.57 -13.98 1.17
C LEU A 120 16.41 -14.97 1.99
N THR A 121 16.38 -14.84 3.32
CA THR A 121 17.06 -15.75 4.26
C THR A 121 16.07 -16.35 5.25
N ARG A 122 16.51 -17.34 6.04
CA ARG A 122 15.67 -17.91 7.11
C ARG A 122 15.31 -16.87 8.18
N THR A 123 16.19 -15.91 8.46
CA THR A 123 15.94 -14.82 9.41
C THR A 123 14.92 -13.85 8.83
N ASP A 124 15.10 -13.43 7.58
CA ASP A 124 14.15 -12.54 6.90
C ASP A 124 12.77 -13.18 6.76
N ALA A 125 12.71 -14.48 6.46
CA ALA A 125 11.45 -15.21 6.36
C ALA A 125 10.67 -15.26 7.69
N ARG A 126 11.37 -15.29 8.84
CA ARG A 126 10.73 -15.19 10.15
C ARG A 126 10.23 -13.77 10.40
N ALA A 127 11.07 -12.77 10.20
CA ALA A 127 10.68 -11.37 10.35
C ALA A 127 9.50 -11.01 9.44
N TRP A 128 9.52 -11.49 8.19
CA TRP A 128 8.42 -11.35 7.25
C TRP A 128 7.11 -11.98 7.75
N ALA A 129 7.16 -13.21 8.28
CA ALA A 129 5.99 -13.87 8.86
C ALA A 129 5.45 -13.12 10.09
N ASP A 130 6.35 -12.62 10.95
CA ASP A 130 5.99 -11.82 12.13
C ASP A 130 5.32 -10.49 11.72
N GLN A 131 5.76 -9.85 10.62
CA GLN A 131 5.14 -8.65 10.08
C GLN A 131 3.73 -8.93 9.54
N LEU A 132 3.53 -10.03 8.83
CA LEU A 132 2.20 -10.42 8.34
C LEU A 132 1.25 -10.75 9.50
N GLN A 133 1.75 -11.39 10.56
CA GLN A 133 0.97 -11.61 11.78
C GLN A 133 0.60 -10.28 12.45
N ALA A 134 1.54 -9.35 12.58
CA ALA A 134 1.28 -8.04 13.17
C ALA A 134 0.26 -7.22 12.35
N LEU A 135 0.23 -7.38 11.02
CA LEU A 135 -0.83 -6.80 10.18
C LEU A 135 -2.19 -7.45 10.45
N ALA A 136 -2.24 -8.78 10.66
CA ALA A 136 -3.46 -9.48 11.01
C ALA A 136 -4.02 -9.02 12.37
N ASP A 137 -3.14 -8.76 13.33
CA ASP A 137 -3.51 -8.29 14.66
C ASP A 137 -3.96 -6.82 14.66
N LEU A 138 -3.44 -6.00 13.73
CA LEU A 138 -3.78 -4.58 13.61
C LEU A 138 -5.22 -4.34 13.11
N VAL A 139 -5.71 -5.17 12.17
CA VAL A 139 -6.98 -4.91 11.48
C VAL A 139 -8.20 -4.96 12.39
N PRO A 140 -8.38 -5.97 13.28
CA PRO A 140 -9.55 -6.04 14.17
C PRO A 140 -9.67 -4.84 15.12
N ASP A 141 -8.55 -4.25 15.52
CA ASP A 141 -8.51 -3.11 16.44
C ASP A 141 -8.68 -1.75 15.72
N SER A 142 -8.83 -1.77 14.40
CA SER A 142 -9.00 -0.54 13.63
C SER A 142 -10.36 0.11 13.88
N PRO A 143 -10.41 1.42 14.14
CA PRO A 143 -11.66 2.16 14.32
C PRO A 143 -12.45 2.36 13.02
N SER A 144 -11.88 2.03 11.87
CA SER A 144 -12.43 2.25 10.54
C SER A 144 -12.15 1.07 9.61
N PRO A 145 -12.93 0.91 8.53
CA PRO A 145 -12.57 -0.02 7.46
C PRO A 145 -11.11 0.19 7.04
N THR A 146 -10.37 -0.89 6.88
CA THR A 146 -8.92 -0.84 6.64
C THR A 146 -8.56 -1.49 5.32
N VAL A 147 -7.74 -0.80 4.53
CA VAL A 147 -7.09 -1.31 3.33
C VAL A 147 -5.61 -1.52 3.63
N LEU A 148 -5.13 -2.72 3.44
CA LEU A 148 -3.72 -3.06 3.41
C LEU A 148 -3.28 -3.06 1.95
N ALA A 149 -2.48 -2.08 1.53
CA ALA A 149 -2.04 -1.96 0.15
C ALA A 149 -0.52 -1.74 0.11
N GLY A 150 0.18 -2.45 -0.78
CA GLY A 150 1.63 -2.32 -0.86
C GLY A 150 2.33 -3.57 -1.38
N ASP A 151 3.63 -3.64 -1.12
CA ASP A 151 4.47 -4.77 -1.46
C ASP A 151 4.61 -5.71 -0.25
N PHE A 152 3.88 -6.81 -0.30
CA PHE A 152 3.93 -7.85 0.73
C PHE A 152 5.11 -8.82 0.57
N ASN A 153 5.90 -8.67 -0.48
CA ASN A 153 6.98 -9.60 -0.83
C ASN A 153 6.51 -11.07 -0.82
N ALA A 154 5.30 -11.29 -1.29
CA ALA A 154 4.60 -12.57 -1.21
C ALA A 154 3.57 -12.77 -2.33
N THR A 155 3.25 -14.03 -2.57
CA THR A 155 2.04 -14.47 -3.27
C THR A 155 1.12 -15.21 -2.30
N LEU A 156 -0.14 -15.40 -2.68
CA LEU A 156 -1.10 -16.17 -1.87
C LEU A 156 -0.76 -17.66 -1.74
N ASP A 157 0.28 -18.14 -2.42
CA ASP A 157 0.82 -19.50 -2.23
C ASP A 157 1.70 -19.60 -0.97
N HIS A 158 2.13 -18.45 -0.42
CA HIS A 158 2.86 -18.41 0.83
C HIS A 158 1.90 -18.47 2.03
N ALA A 159 2.08 -19.48 2.89
CA ALA A 159 1.19 -19.75 4.02
C ALA A 159 0.92 -18.52 4.94
N PRO A 160 1.91 -17.67 5.31
CA PRO A 160 1.63 -16.50 6.13
C PRO A 160 0.70 -15.48 5.47
N LEU A 161 0.86 -15.19 4.16
CA LEU A 161 -0.04 -14.28 3.45
C LEU A 161 -1.43 -14.91 3.25
N ALA A 162 -1.48 -16.21 2.95
CA ALA A 162 -2.75 -16.94 2.86
C ALA A 162 -3.50 -16.93 4.20
N ALA A 163 -2.79 -17.02 5.33
CA ALA A 163 -3.38 -16.92 6.66
C ALA A 163 -3.94 -15.51 6.92
N LEU A 164 -3.21 -14.45 6.63
CA LEU A 164 -3.71 -13.07 6.70
C LEU A 164 -5.00 -12.90 5.87
N ALA A 165 -5.02 -13.41 4.64
CA ALA A 165 -6.15 -13.30 3.71
C ALA A 165 -7.31 -14.28 3.99
N SER A 166 -7.24 -15.11 5.04
CA SER A 166 -8.29 -16.07 5.43
C SER A 166 -9.09 -15.65 6.65
N GLY A 167 -8.63 -14.61 7.37
CA GLY A 167 -9.30 -14.05 8.55
C GLY A 167 -10.29 -12.94 8.18
N ASP A 168 -10.24 -11.84 8.92
CA ASP A 168 -11.07 -10.66 8.68
C ASP A 168 -10.59 -9.86 7.46
N VAL A 169 -9.38 -10.10 6.99
CA VAL A 169 -8.81 -9.51 5.78
C VAL A 169 -9.21 -10.33 4.57
N ARG A 170 -9.64 -9.65 3.49
CA ARG A 170 -10.00 -10.28 2.22
C ARG A 170 -9.09 -9.80 1.11
N ASP A 171 -8.58 -10.71 0.31
CA ASP A 171 -7.85 -10.37 -0.90
C ASP A 171 -8.81 -9.82 -1.96
N ALA A 172 -8.59 -8.58 -2.39
CA ALA A 172 -9.46 -7.87 -3.32
C ALA A 172 -9.53 -8.56 -4.69
N PHE A 173 -8.42 -9.15 -5.16
CA PHE A 173 -8.39 -9.84 -6.44
C PHE A 173 -9.22 -11.14 -6.39
N ARG A 174 -9.15 -11.91 -5.29
CA ARG A 174 -9.98 -13.11 -5.11
C ARG A 174 -11.47 -12.80 -5.03
N VAL A 175 -11.82 -11.64 -4.47
CA VAL A 175 -13.23 -11.24 -4.30
C VAL A 175 -13.83 -10.70 -5.60
N ALA A 176 -13.12 -9.84 -6.33
CA ALA A 176 -13.66 -9.07 -7.45
C ALA A 176 -12.76 -9.02 -8.69
N GLY A 177 -11.56 -9.57 -8.64
CA GLY A 177 -10.61 -9.55 -9.74
C GLY A 177 -10.99 -10.42 -10.91
N SER A 178 -10.35 -10.17 -12.05
CA SER A 178 -10.48 -10.98 -13.25
C SER A 178 -9.12 -11.11 -13.94
N GLY A 179 -8.89 -12.21 -14.65
CA GLY A 179 -7.63 -12.48 -15.34
C GLY A 179 -6.55 -13.04 -14.44
N PHE A 180 -5.29 -12.74 -14.76
CA PHE A 180 -4.13 -13.27 -14.05
C PHE A 180 -3.62 -12.24 -13.04
N GLY A 181 -3.75 -12.54 -11.75
CA GLY A 181 -3.51 -11.60 -10.64
C GLY A 181 -2.09 -11.61 -10.06
N ALA A 182 -1.12 -12.30 -10.66
CA ALA A 182 0.22 -12.34 -10.11
C ALA A 182 0.97 -11.02 -10.38
N THR A 183 1.41 -10.38 -9.32
CA THR A 183 2.17 -9.12 -9.36
C THR A 183 3.58 -9.27 -8.80
N TRP A 184 3.91 -10.41 -8.18
CA TRP A 184 5.21 -10.68 -7.55
C TRP A 184 5.57 -12.19 -7.65
N PRO A 185 6.83 -12.56 -7.84
CA PRO A 185 7.89 -11.73 -8.38
C PRO A 185 7.68 -11.43 -9.88
N ARG A 186 8.18 -10.29 -10.35
CA ARG A 186 8.29 -10.04 -11.80
C ARG A 186 9.72 -10.35 -12.22
N TRP A 187 9.85 -11.34 -13.09
CA TRP A 187 11.08 -11.60 -13.81
C TRP A 187 10.95 -10.94 -15.18
N GLU A 188 11.79 -9.97 -15.45
CA GLU A 188 11.99 -9.41 -16.78
C GLU A 188 13.10 -10.18 -17.50
#